data_eec11d0af1f4e20975ac5f47b2b32a31
#
_entry.id   eec11d0af1f4e20975ac5f47b2b32a31
#
_cell.length_a   1.000
_cell.length_b   1.000
_cell.length_c   1.000
_cell.angle_alpha   90.00
_cell.angle_beta   90.00
_cell.angle_gamma   90.00
#
_symmetry.space_group_name_H-M   'P 1'
#
loop_
_entity.id
_entity.type
_entity.pdbx_description
1 polymer ?
#
loop_
_entity_poly.entity_id
_entity_poly.type
_entity_poly.pdbx_seq_one_letter_code
_entity_poly.pdbx_strand_id
1 'polypeptide(L)'
;MAFNRKQRLRDNIEAIRTAFVLDREQRTPTARERLLLERYCGFGGLKCILNPARELTDAVHWAKSDLELFAPTVELHKLLRENTKDDTEYKRYMDAMKQSVLTAFYTPPEITGTIADVLHEHGIRPDRVLEPSAGVGAFVDSVLENRPDADIMAFEKDLMTGKILNHLHPGQKVRVQGFEKIEKPFMNHFDLAISNIPFGDVAVFDPDFSGSKDPARHSAARTIHNYFFLKSLDAVREGGIVAFITSQGVLDAPTNAPIREYMMNHANLVGVARLPNNLFTDNAGTEVGSDLIILQKNSGKNGELYYNEKLFVQTEQTPIGTSVN
;
A
#
# COMPACT_ATOMS: atom_id res chain seq x y z
N MET A 1 -17.16 12.70 5.80
CA MET A 1 -18.02 12.21 6.93
C MET A 1 -17.13 12.04 8.15
N ALA A 2 -17.60 12.37 9.36
CA ALA A 2 -16.82 12.19 10.59
C ALA A 2 -16.42 10.70 10.76
N PHE A 3 -15.20 10.46 11.23
CA PHE A 3 -14.64 9.14 11.50
C PHE A 3 -15.49 8.37 12.52
N ASN A 4 -16.38 7.48 12.06
CA ASN A 4 -17.23 6.67 12.94
C ASN A 4 -16.60 5.29 13.20
N ARG A 5 -15.87 5.16 14.31
CA ARG A 5 -15.14 3.97 14.72
C ARG A 5 -16.00 2.70 14.79
N LYS A 6 -17.23 2.85 15.33
CA LYS A 6 -18.15 1.72 15.52
C LYS A 6 -18.70 1.19 14.19
N GLN A 7 -19.07 2.09 13.28
CA GLN A 7 -19.55 1.70 11.96
C GLN A 7 -18.42 1.02 11.17
N ARG A 8 -17.21 1.60 11.19
CA ARG A 8 -16.04 1.00 10.51
C ARG A 8 -15.72 -0.41 11.01
N LEU A 9 -15.75 -0.62 12.33
CA LEU A 9 -15.51 -1.95 12.89
C LEU A 9 -16.59 -2.95 12.43
N ARG A 10 -17.85 -2.55 12.39
CA ARG A 10 -18.94 -3.39 11.88
C ARG A 10 -18.81 -3.69 10.40
N ASP A 11 -18.49 -2.69 9.58
CA ASP A 11 -18.28 -2.87 8.14
C ASP A 11 -17.11 -3.84 7.88
N ASN A 12 -16.01 -3.71 8.62
CA ASN A 12 -14.90 -4.66 8.55
C ASN A 12 -15.31 -6.09 8.94
N ILE A 13 -16.10 -6.27 10.00
CA ILE A 13 -16.58 -7.58 10.45
C ILE A 13 -17.45 -8.24 9.36
N GLU A 14 -18.36 -7.48 8.75
CA GLU A 14 -19.22 -8.00 7.69
C GLU A 14 -18.45 -8.33 6.41
N ALA A 15 -17.46 -7.51 6.04
CA ALA A 15 -16.58 -7.81 4.91
C ALA A 15 -15.76 -9.08 5.15
N ILE A 16 -15.18 -9.24 6.34
CA ILE A 16 -14.39 -10.43 6.72
C ILE A 16 -15.29 -11.67 6.74
N ARG A 17 -16.51 -11.56 7.31
CA ARG A 17 -17.50 -12.65 7.31
C ARG A 17 -17.84 -13.09 5.88
N THR A 18 -18.10 -12.11 5.01
CA THR A 18 -18.41 -12.36 3.60
C THR A 18 -17.23 -13.05 2.90
N ALA A 19 -16.02 -12.60 3.11
CA ALA A 19 -14.82 -13.20 2.51
C ALA A 19 -14.63 -14.66 2.96
N PHE A 20 -14.85 -14.99 4.23
CA PHE A 20 -14.78 -16.37 4.71
C PHE A 20 -15.89 -17.27 4.14
N VAL A 21 -17.08 -16.74 3.92
CA VAL A 21 -18.17 -17.47 3.24
C VAL A 21 -17.77 -17.80 1.81
N LEU A 22 -17.29 -16.81 1.07
CA LEU A 22 -16.85 -16.97 -0.33
C LEU A 22 -15.69 -17.96 -0.47
N ASP A 23 -14.73 -17.94 0.46
CA ASP A 23 -13.65 -18.91 0.49
C ASP A 23 -14.13 -20.34 0.70
N ARG A 24 -15.08 -20.53 1.62
CA ARG A 24 -15.65 -21.85 1.90
C ARG A 24 -16.46 -22.37 0.73
N GLU A 25 -17.22 -21.49 0.06
CA GLU A 25 -18.07 -21.83 -1.07
C GLU A 25 -17.30 -21.85 -2.41
N GLN A 26 -16.06 -21.39 -2.44
CA GLN A 26 -15.18 -21.35 -3.64
C GLN A 26 -15.86 -20.71 -4.85
N ARG A 27 -16.50 -19.58 -4.64
CA ARG A 27 -17.22 -18.80 -5.67
C ARG A 27 -16.88 -17.33 -5.64
N THR A 28 -17.22 -16.63 -6.72
CA THR A 28 -17.15 -15.17 -6.81
C THR A 28 -18.31 -14.52 -6.04
N PRO A 29 -18.12 -13.27 -5.56
CA PRO A 29 -19.15 -12.53 -4.85
C PRO A 29 -20.33 -12.16 -5.77
N THR A 30 -21.54 -12.19 -5.22
CA THR A 30 -22.71 -11.51 -5.81
C THR A 30 -22.54 -10.00 -5.72
N ALA A 31 -23.34 -9.23 -6.47
CA ALA A 31 -23.32 -7.76 -6.39
C ALA A 31 -23.51 -7.22 -4.96
N ARG A 32 -24.38 -7.85 -4.16
CA ARG A 32 -24.60 -7.47 -2.76
C ARG A 32 -23.40 -7.77 -1.88
N GLU A 33 -22.77 -8.92 -2.06
CA GLU A 33 -21.57 -9.31 -1.31
C GLU A 33 -20.37 -8.44 -1.68
N ARG A 34 -20.24 -8.06 -2.98
CA ARG A 34 -19.25 -7.11 -3.43
C ARG A 34 -19.36 -5.78 -2.69
N LEU A 35 -20.57 -5.23 -2.55
CA LEU A 35 -20.80 -4.00 -1.77
C LEU A 35 -20.42 -4.12 -0.28
N LEU A 36 -20.53 -5.32 0.31
CA LEU A 36 -20.06 -5.56 1.68
C LEU A 36 -18.54 -5.60 1.75
N LEU A 37 -17.87 -6.25 0.79
CA LEU A 37 -16.41 -6.29 0.71
C LEU A 37 -15.81 -4.90 0.49
N GLU A 38 -16.40 -4.07 -0.37
CA GLU A 38 -15.98 -2.69 -0.66
C GLU A 38 -16.02 -1.75 0.56
N ARG A 39 -16.79 -2.10 1.60
CA ARG A 39 -16.82 -1.34 2.86
C ARG A 39 -15.63 -1.63 3.77
N TYR A 40 -14.84 -2.63 3.47
CA TYR A 40 -13.64 -2.90 4.27
C TYR A 40 -12.64 -1.75 4.17
N CYS A 41 -12.23 -1.24 5.31
CA CYS A 41 -11.32 -0.10 5.38
C CYS A 41 -10.11 -0.34 6.30
N GLY A 42 -9.86 -1.60 6.67
CA GLY A 42 -8.78 -1.94 7.59
C GLY A 42 -9.01 -1.41 9.01
N PHE A 43 -8.02 -1.60 9.86
CA PHE A 43 -8.13 -1.28 11.28
C PHE A 43 -7.38 0.00 11.70
N GLY A 44 -7.01 0.86 10.76
CA GLY A 44 -6.40 2.15 11.06
C GLY A 44 -7.26 2.97 12.03
N GLY A 45 -6.64 3.51 13.08
CA GLY A 45 -7.35 4.26 14.13
C GLY A 45 -8.17 3.42 15.12
N LEU A 46 -8.19 2.09 15.01
CA LEU A 46 -8.94 1.16 15.89
C LEU A 46 -8.02 0.39 16.85
N LYS A 47 -7.05 1.05 17.50
CA LYS A 47 -6.07 0.38 18.38
C LYS A 47 -6.70 -0.50 19.47
N CYS A 48 -7.90 -0.16 19.94
CA CYS A 48 -8.62 -0.90 20.98
C CYS A 48 -8.93 -2.36 20.63
N ILE A 49 -9.01 -2.72 19.34
CA ILE A 49 -9.23 -4.13 18.92
C ILE A 49 -8.09 -5.08 19.31
N LEU A 50 -6.94 -4.53 19.70
CA LEU A 50 -5.79 -5.31 20.18
C LEU A 50 -5.88 -5.64 21.68
N ASN A 51 -6.82 -5.03 22.41
CA ASN A 51 -7.07 -5.33 23.81
C ASN A 51 -7.73 -6.73 23.95
N PRO A 52 -7.59 -7.39 25.10
CA PRO A 52 -8.28 -8.65 25.37
C PRO A 52 -9.79 -8.55 25.10
N ALA A 53 -10.32 -9.46 24.29
CA ALA A 53 -11.74 -9.53 23.92
C ALA A 53 -12.16 -10.97 23.61
N ARG A 54 -11.76 -11.93 24.43
CA ARG A 54 -12.13 -13.34 24.29
C ARG A 54 -13.50 -13.63 24.87
N GLU A 55 -13.76 -13.01 26.02
CA GLU A 55 -14.98 -13.21 26.82
C GLU A 55 -15.54 -11.86 27.26
N LEU A 56 -16.81 -11.83 27.64
CA LEU A 56 -17.46 -10.61 28.11
C LEU A 56 -16.83 -10.01 29.38
N THR A 57 -16.16 -10.84 30.18
CA THR A 57 -15.40 -10.46 31.37
C THR A 57 -14.18 -9.59 31.06
N ASP A 58 -13.64 -9.68 29.85
CA ASP A 58 -12.47 -8.89 29.41
C ASP A 58 -12.78 -7.38 29.33
N ALA A 59 -14.05 -6.98 29.39
CA ALA A 59 -14.47 -5.58 29.38
C ALA A 59 -13.78 -4.71 30.47
N VAL A 60 -13.32 -5.32 31.55
CA VAL A 60 -12.60 -4.64 32.64
C VAL A 60 -11.25 -4.05 32.18
N HIS A 61 -10.68 -4.58 31.10
CA HIS A 61 -9.41 -4.12 30.53
C HIS A 61 -9.59 -3.00 29.48
N TRP A 62 -10.83 -2.55 29.24
CA TRP A 62 -11.14 -1.58 28.21
C TRP A 62 -11.36 -0.18 28.81
N ALA A 63 -10.83 0.85 28.13
CA ALA A 63 -11.12 2.23 28.47
C ALA A 63 -12.60 2.55 28.26
N LYS A 64 -13.18 3.40 29.09
CA LYS A 64 -14.60 3.81 28.99
C LYS A 64 -14.96 4.38 27.61
N SER A 65 -14.03 5.09 26.98
CA SER A 65 -14.17 5.66 25.63
C SER A 65 -14.27 4.60 24.52
N ASP A 66 -13.85 3.39 24.78
CA ASP A 66 -13.78 2.29 23.81
C ASP A 66 -14.81 1.19 24.05
N LEU A 67 -15.56 1.24 25.19
CA LEU A 67 -16.51 0.19 25.58
C LEU A 67 -17.58 -0.09 24.51
N GLU A 68 -17.98 0.91 23.71
CA GLU A 68 -18.94 0.69 22.62
C GLU A 68 -18.41 -0.21 21.51
N LEU A 69 -17.08 -0.38 21.42
CA LEU A 69 -16.39 -1.23 20.44
C LEU A 69 -16.09 -2.63 21.00
N PHE A 70 -16.29 -2.84 22.31
CA PHE A 70 -15.94 -4.09 22.97
C PHE A 70 -16.72 -5.29 22.41
N ALA A 71 -18.05 -5.22 22.42
CA ALA A 71 -18.89 -6.32 21.91
C ALA A 71 -18.63 -6.65 20.42
N PRO A 72 -18.52 -5.67 19.50
CA PRO A 72 -18.09 -5.94 18.13
C PRO A 72 -16.68 -6.57 18.06
N THR A 73 -15.75 -6.20 18.94
CA THR A 73 -14.41 -6.81 18.95
C THR A 73 -14.46 -8.27 19.41
N VAL A 74 -15.28 -8.61 20.41
CA VAL A 74 -15.53 -10.01 20.81
C VAL A 74 -16.07 -10.81 19.63
N GLU A 75 -17.04 -10.23 18.88
CA GLU A 75 -17.58 -10.84 17.67
C GLU A 75 -16.51 -11.09 16.61
N LEU A 76 -15.63 -10.11 16.35
CA LEU A 76 -14.50 -10.24 15.42
C LEU A 76 -13.58 -11.41 15.82
N HIS A 77 -13.18 -11.47 17.07
CA HIS A 77 -12.32 -12.56 17.57
C HIS A 77 -12.98 -13.94 17.45
N LYS A 78 -14.28 -14.01 17.74
CA LYS A 78 -15.06 -15.24 17.57
C LYS A 78 -15.12 -15.65 16.09
N LEU A 79 -15.43 -14.72 15.20
CA LEU A 79 -15.46 -14.94 13.75
C LEU A 79 -14.12 -15.48 13.24
N LEU A 80 -13.00 -14.89 13.66
CA LEU A 80 -11.67 -15.36 13.26
C LEU A 80 -11.40 -16.77 13.75
N ARG A 81 -11.70 -17.10 15.03
CA ARG A 81 -11.51 -18.44 15.60
C ARG A 81 -12.33 -19.52 14.89
N GLU A 82 -13.58 -19.21 14.56
CA GLU A 82 -14.48 -20.13 13.86
C GLU A 82 -14.04 -20.43 12.41
N ASN A 83 -13.22 -19.56 11.82
CA ASN A 83 -12.76 -19.67 10.43
C ASN A 83 -11.25 -19.93 10.30
N THR A 84 -10.58 -20.28 11.39
CA THR A 84 -9.17 -20.69 11.41
C THR A 84 -9.05 -22.18 11.78
N LYS A 85 -8.06 -22.86 11.19
CA LYS A 85 -7.85 -24.29 11.38
C LYS A 85 -7.23 -24.63 12.74
N ASP A 86 -6.39 -23.71 13.23
CA ASP A 86 -5.62 -23.88 14.46
C ASP A 86 -5.22 -22.53 15.08
N ASP A 87 -4.62 -22.57 16.26
CA ASP A 87 -4.13 -21.39 16.97
C ASP A 87 -3.01 -20.65 16.20
N THR A 88 -2.25 -21.33 15.35
CA THR A 88 -1.18 -20.75 14.55
C THR A 88 -1.78 -19.84 13.48
N GLU A 89 -2.80 -20.32 12.78
CA GLU A 89 -3.52 -19.52 11.78
C GLU A 89 -4.24 -18.34 12.42
N TYR A 90 -4.92 -18.56 13.56
CA TYR A 90 -5.54 -17.49 14.32
C TYR A 90 -4.51 -16.39 14.71
N LYS A 91 -3.33 -16.80 15.20
CA LYS A 91 -2.25 -15.86 15.53
C LYS A 91 -1.80 -15.04 14.32
N ARG A 92 -1.71 -15.65 13.14
CA ARG A 92 -1.38 -14.93 11.88
C ARG A 92 -2.40 -13.84 11.56
N TYR A 93 -3.71 -14.09 11.76
CA TYR A 93 -4.73 -13.06 11.61
C TYR A 93 -4.61 -11.94 12.66
N MET A 94 -4.29 -12.31 13.90
CA MET A 94 -4.04 -11.33 14.96
C MET A 94 -2.82 -10.43 14.66
N ASP A 95 -1.75 -11.02 14.13
CA ASP A 95 -0.56 -10.27 13.74
C ASP A 95 -0.85 -9.39 12.51
N ALA A 96 -1.66 -9.85 11.56
CA ALA A 96 -2.14 -9.04 10.45
C ALA A 96 -2.97 -7.84 10.93
N MET A 97 -3.91 -8.03 11.87
CA MET A 97 -4.67 -6.92 12.48
C MET A 97 -3.77 -5.89 13.15
N LYS A 98 -2.73 -6.34 13.89
CA LYS A 98 -1.76 -5.42 14.51
C LYS A 98 -1.05 -4.56 13.48
N GLN A 99 -0.64 -5.15 12.38
CA GLN A 99 -0.01 -4.41 11.28
C GLN A 99 -1.00 -3.42 10.65
N SER A 100 -2.22 -3.87 10.34
CA SER A 100 -3.28 -3.04 9.74
C SER A 100 -3.62 -1.81 10.60
N VAL A 101 -3.60 -1.91 11.93
CA VAL A 101 -3.80 -0.76 12.82
C VAL A 101 -2.76 0.34 12.58
N LEU A 102 -1.55 -0.03 12.14
CA LEU A 102 -0.43 0.89 11.93
C LEU A 102 -0.30 1.35 10.48
N THR A 103 -0.75 0.55 9.52
CA THR A 103 -0.42 0.74 8.09
C THR A 103 -1.62 0.92 7.17
N ALA A 104 -2.86 0.80 7.66
CA ALA A 104 -4.06 0.94 6.82
C ALA A 104 -4.36 2.41 6.50
N PHE A 105 -3.61 2.97 5.56
CA PHE A 105 -3.80 4.30 4.99
C PHE A 105 -4.25 4.15 3.53
N TYR A 106 -5.56 3.93 3.32
CA TYR A 106 -6.09 3.78 1.97
C TYR A 106 -6.26 5.13 1.30
N THR A 107 -5.83 5.20 0.04
CA THR A 107 -5.94 6.39 -0.78
C THR A 107 -7.41 6.60 -1.19
N PRO A 108 -7.94 7.83 -1.07
CA PRO A 108 -9.28 8.12 -1.58
C PRO A 108 -9.42 7.80 -3.08
N PRO A 109 -10.55 7.23 -3.52
CA PRO A 109 -10.79 6.87 -4.92
C PRO A 109 -10.65 8.07 -5.87
N GLU A 110 -10.98 9.28 -5.43
CA GLU A 110 -10.83 10.50 -6.22
C GLU A 110 -9.37 10.79 -6.58
N ILE A 111 -8.44 10.44 -5.70
CA ILE A 111 -7.00 10.62 -5.95
C ILE A 111 -6.46 9.53 -6.88
N THR A 112 -6.82 8.26 -6.63
CA THR A 112 -6.38 7.16 -7.49
C THR A 112 -6.95 7.29 -8.90
N GLY A 113 -8.23 7.68 -9.02
CA GLY A 113 -8.88 7.99 -10.29
C GLY A 113 -8.17 9.13 -11.02
N THR A 114 -7.95 10.27 -10.36
CA THR A 114 -7.25 11.41 -10.98
C THR A 114 -5.86 11.02 -11.50
N ILE A 115 -5.09 10.24 -10.75
CA ILE A 115 -3.75 9.80 -11.19
C ILE A 115 -3.87 8.88 -12.42
N ALA A 116 -4.78 7.91 -12.39
CA ALA A 116 -5.00 7.00 -13.51
C ALA A 116 -5.50 7.74 -14.77
N ASP A 117 -6.41 8.70 -14.62
CA ASP A 117 -6.94 9.52 -15.71
C ASP A 117 -5.86 10.39 -16.35
N VAL A 118 -5.04 11.08 -15.54
CA VAL A 118 -3.92 11.89 -16.02
C VAL A 118 -2.91 11.04 -16.80
N LEU A 119 -2.55 9.86 -16.30
CA LEU A 119 -1.67 8.93 -17.03
C LEU A 119 -2.30 8.51 -18.38
N HIS A 120 -3.59 8.18 -18.36
CA HIS A 120 -4.33 7.79 -19.57
C HIS A 120 -4.42 8.92 -20.61
N GLU A 121 -4.72 10.16 -20.20
CA GLU A 121 -4.79 11.35 -21.05
C GLU A 121 -3.44 11.66 -21.70
N HIS A 122 -2.33 11.37 -21.01
CA HIS A 122 -0.98 11.51 -21.56
C HIS A 122 -0.48 10.29 -22.34
N GLY A 123 -1.38 9.39 -22.71
CA GLY A 123 -1.09 8.25 -23.61
C GLY A 123 -0.47 7.05 -22.93
N ILE A 124 -0.42 7.00 -21.59
CA ILE A 124 0.01 5.83 -20.83
C ILE A 124 -1.13 4.81 -20.82
N ARG A 125 -0.99 3.77 -21.63
CA ARG A 125 -1.99 2.70 -21.81
C ARG A 125 -1.36 1.35 -21.49
N PRO A 126 -1.17 1.02 -20.20
CA PRO A 126 -0.46 -0.17 -19.79
C PRO A 126 -1.30 -1.42 -20.06
N ASP A 127 -0.67 -2.47 -20.61
CA ASP A 127 -1.25 -3.80 -20.72
C ASP A 127 -0.90 -4.65 -19.49
N ARG A 128 0.27 -4.41 -18.88
CA ARG A 128 0.76 -5.15 -17.71
C ARG A 128 1.06 -4.16 -16.58
N VAL A 129 0.33 -4.29 -15.49
CA VAL A 129 0.40 -3.37 -14.36
C VAL A 129 0.84 -4.10 -13.10
N LEU A 130 1.72 -3.45 -12.34
CA LEU A 130 2.14 -3.86 -11.01
C LEU A 130 1.55 -2.91 -9.97
N GLU A 131 0.83 -3.46 -9.01
CA GLU A 131 0.42 -2.79 -7.78
C GLU A 131 1.13 -3.45 -6.60
N PRO A 132 2.28 -2.92 -6.12
CA PRO A 132 3.12 -3.62 -5.14
C PRO A 132 2.61 -3.54 -3.69
N SER A 133 1.60 -2.72 -3.39
CA SER A 133 0.97 -2.58 -2.07
C SER A 133 -0.51 -2.21 -2.22
N ALA A 134 -1.30 -3.18 -2.67
CA ALA A 134 -2.61 -2.91 -3.26
C ALA A 134 -3.71 -2.52 -2.27
N GLY A 135 -3.57 -2.84 -0.99
CA GLY A 135 -4.65 -2.63 -0.03
C GLY A 135 -5.91 -3.35 -0.49
N VAL A 136 -7.00 -2.63 -0.61
CA VAL A 136 -8.28 -3.15 -1.12
C VAL A 136 -8.45 -2.98 -2.63
N GLY A 137 -7.44 -2.44 -3.33
CA GLY A 137 -7.43 -2.37 -4.79
C GLY A 137 -7.90 -1.05 -5.41
N ALA A 138 -7.83 0.07 -4.69
CA ALA A 138 -8.28 1.35 -5.23
C ALA A 138 -7.55 1.76 -6.53
N PHE A 139 -6.24 1.51 -6.65
CA PHE A 139 -5.53 1.71 -7.92
C PHE A 139 -5.85 0.64 -8.96
N VAL A 140 -6.14 -0.60 -8.53
CA VAL A 140 -6.61 -1.66 -9.44
C VAL A 140 -7.91 -1.22 -10.12
N ASP A 141 -8.90 -0.75 -9.34
CA ASP A 141 -10.17 -0.24 -9.87
C ASP A 141 -9.93 0.92 -10.85
N SER A 142 -9.16 1.95 -10.44
CA SER A 142 -8.90 3.13 -11.27
C SER A 142 -8.17 2.82 -12.58
N VAL A 143 -7.26 1.84 -12.58
CA VAL A 143 -6.61 1.39 -13.81
C VAL A 143 -7.59 0.65 -14.71
N LEU A 144 -8.42 -0.25 -14.15
CA LEU A 144 -9.38 -1.02 -14.91
C LEU A 144 -10.53 -0.18 -15.51
N GLU A 145 -10.88 0.95 -14.89
CA GLU A 145 -11.82 1.91 -15.46
C GLU A 145 -11.32 2.48 -16.80
N ASN A 146 -10.02 2.75 -16.92
CA ASN A 146 -9.38 3.27 -18.12
C ASN A 146 -8.88 2.17 -19.08
N ARG A 147 -8.54 1.00 -18.53
CA ARG A 147 -7.99 -0.17 -19.26
C ARG A 147 -8.60 -1.46 -18.74
N PRO A 148 -9.84 -1.81 -19.14
CA PRO A 148 -10.55 -2.99 -18.63
C PRO A 148 -9.84 -4.33 -18.88
N ASP A 149 -9.00 -4.40 -19.92
CA ASP A 149 -8.26 -5.60 -20.31
C ASP A 149 -6.83 -5.66 -19.74
N ALA A 150 -6.44 -4.72 -18.87
CA ALA A 150 -5.11 -4.73 -18.27
C ALA A 150 -4.90 -5.98 -17.38
N ASP A 151 -3.73 -6.62 -17.54
CA ASP A 151 -3.26 -7.72 -16.69
C ASP A 151 -2.57 -7.13 -15.46
N ILE A 152 -3.24 -7.13 -14.32
CA ILE A 152 -2.74 -6.51 -13.09
C ILE A 152 -2.23 -7.60 -12.14
N MET A 153 -0.97 -7.45 -11.70
CA MET A 153 -0.40 -8.20 -10.59
C MET A 153 -0.38 -7.31 -9.35
N ALA A 154 -1.16 -7.69 -8.34
CA ALA A 154 -1.35 -6.95 -7.11
C ALA A 154 -0.76 -7.71 -5.91
N PHE A 155 0.13 -7.08 -5.16
CA PHE A 155 0.68 -7.62 -3.92
C PHE A 155 -0.01 -6.97 -2.71
N GLU A 156 -0.42 -7.79 -1.76
CA GLU A 156 -0.90 -7.33 -0.45
C GLU A 156 -0.38 -8.27 0.64
N LYS A 157 0.34 -7.70 1.60
CA LYS A 157 0.99 -8.48 2.66
C LYS A 157 0.04 -8.85 3.79
N ASP A 158 -0.95 -8.01 4.08
CA ASP A 158 -1.95 -8.27 5.10
C ASP A 158 -2.91 -9.37 4.65
N LEU A 159 -3.05 -10.41 5.48
CA LEU A 159 -3.83 -11.61 5.12
C LEU A 159 -5.32 -11.31 4.90
N MET A 160 -5.93 -10.45 5.73
CA MET A 160 -7.35 -10.13 5.62
C MET A 160 -7.61 -9.21 4.45
N THR A 161 -6.82 -8.15 4.32
CA THR A 161 -6.90 -7.21 3.22
C THR A 161 -6.68 -7.94 1.89
N GLY A 162 -5.65 -8.78 1.81
CA GLY A 162 -5.35 -9.56 0.60
C GLY A 162 -6.44 -10.57 0.24
N LYS A 163 -7.09 -11.18 1.22
CA LYS A 163 -8.25 -12.07 0.99
C LYS A 163 -9.43 -11.28 0.39
N ILE A 164 -9.73 -10.11 0.92
CA ILE A 164 -10.80 -9.24 0.42
C ILE A 164 -10.47 -8.74 -0.98
N LEU A 165 -9.23 -8.28 -1.20
CA LEU A 165 -8.72 -7.87 -2.51
C LEU A 165 -8.92 -8.97 -3.57
N ASN A 166 -8.60 -10.22 -3.23
CA ASN A 166 -8.75 -11.35 -4.15
C ASN A 166 -10.21 -11.60 -4.54
N HIS A 167 -11.16 -11.40 -3.63
CA HIS A 167 -12.58 -11.51 -3.94
C HIS A 167 -13.13 -10.30 -4.71
N LEU A 168 -12.58 -9.11 -4.50
CA LEU A 168 -12.96 -7.91 -5.25
C LEU A 168 -12.47 -7.97 -6.70
N HIS A 169 -11.31 -8.59 -6.94
CA HIS A 169 -10.65 -8.65 -8.25
C HIS A 169 -10.33 -10.07 -8.70
N PRO A 170 -11.33 -10.96 -8.86
CA PRO A 170 -11.10 -12.38 -9.17
C PRO A 170 -10.47 -12.62 -10.55
N GLY A 171 -10.49 -11.61 -11.43
CA GLY A 171 -9.86 -11.66 -12.76
C GLY A 171 -8.38 -11.26 -12.76
N GLN A 172 -7.85 -10.77 -11.63
CA GLN A 172 -6.49 -10.24 -11.53
C GLN A 172 -5.55 -11.19 -10.76
N LYS A 173 -4.24 -10.99 -10.92
CA LYS A 173 -3.23 -11.82 -10.24
C LYS A 173 -2.92 -11.28 -8.85
N VAL A 174 -3.78 -11.57 -7.88
CA VAL A 174 -3.56 -11.17 -6.49
C VAL A 174 -2.58 -12.10 -5.80
N ARG A 175 -1.53 -11.53 -5.19
CA ARG A 175 -0.50 -12.20 -4.40
C ARG A 175 -0.60 -11.76 -2.94
N VAL A 176 -1.16 -12.61 -2.08
CA VAL A 176 -1.26 -12.33 -0.63
C VAL A 176 0.08 -12.63 0.05
N GLN A 177 1.04 -11.76 -0.21
CA GLN A 177 2.42 -11.83 0.28
C GLN A 177 3.12 -10.48 0.11
N GLY A 178 4.28 -10.30 0.74
CA GLY A 178 5.08 -9.09 0.54
C GLY A 178 5.69 -9.01 -0.86
N PHE A 179 5.87 -7.78 -1.35
CA PHE A 179 6.41 -7.49 -2.68
C PHE A 179 7.85 -8.01 -2.87
N GLU A 180 8.61 -8.19 -1.78
CA GLU A 180 9.94 -8.80 -1.81
C GLU A 180 9.96 -10.22 -2.41
N LYS A 181 8.80 -10.87 -2.50
CA LYS A 181 8.63 -12.22 -3.04
C LYS A 181 8.27 -12.27 -4.52
N ILE A 182 8.32 -11.13 -5.22
CA ILE A 182 8.09 -11.11 -6.66
C ILE A 182 9.07 -12.02 -7.38
N GLU A 183 8.57 -12.86 -8.27
CA GLU A 183 9.36 -13.86 -8.98
C GLU A 183 10.21 -13.24 -10.10
N LYS A 184 11.39 -13.79 -10.34
CA LYS A 184 12.35 -13.30 -11.36
C LYS A 184 11.79 -13.09 -12.76
N PRO A 185 10.87 -13.92 -13.30
CA PRO A 185 10.26 -13.69 -14.61
C PRO A 185 9.49 -12.36 -14.76
N PHE A 186 9.15 -11.73 -13.64
CA PHE A 186 8.44 -10.44 -13.63
C PHE A 186 9.37 -9.23 -13.51
N MET A 187 10.68 -9.43 -13.57
CA MET A 187 11.65 -8.33 -13.74
C MET A 187 11.66 -7.85 -15.18
N ASN A 188 11.75 -6.52 -15.40
CA ASN A 188 11.63 -5.87 -16.71
C ASN A 188 10.35 -6.25 -17.46
N HIS A 189 9.24 -6.40 -16.75
CA HIS A 189 8.01 -6.97 -17.29
C HIS A 189 6.87 -5.97 -17.43
N PHE A 190 6.64 -5.12 -16.42
CA PHE A 190 5.46 -4.28 -16.34
C PHE A 190 5.60 -2.98 -17.15
N ASP A 191 4.50 -2.51 -17.70
CA ASP A 191 4.42 -1.21 -18.37
C ASP A 191 4.26 -0.06 -17.38
N LEU A 192 3.56 -0.34 -16.27
CA LEU A 192 3.27 0.60 -15.18
C LEU A 192 3.39 -0.12 -13.83
N ALA A 193 4.08 0.52 -12.88
CA ALA A 193 3.95 0.25 -11.46
C ALA A 193 3.27 1.45 -10.80
N ILE A 194 2.13 1.25 -10.14
CA ILE A 194 1.33 2.31 -9.52
C ILE A 194 0.90 1.88 -8.12
N SER A 195 1.08 2.74 -7.12
CA SER A 195 0.73 2.40 -5.73
C SER A 195 0.75 3.62 -4.80
N ASN A 196 0.07 3.51 -3.68
CA ASN A 196 0.40 4.19 -2.44
C ASN A 196 1.29 3.23 -1.62
N ILE A 197 2.62 3.42 -1.71
CA ILE A 197 3.57 2.51 -1.09
C ILE A 197 3.64 2.68 0.44
N PRO A 198 4.03 1.65 1.21
CA PRO A 198 4.15 1.76 2.65
C PRO A 198 5.14 2.84 3.08
N PHE A 199 4.83 3.57 4.16
CA PHE A 199 5.67 4.60 4.74
C PHE A 199 6.44 4.09 5.96
N GLY A 200 7.65 4.59 6.17
CA GLY A 200 8.39 4.41 7.41
C GLY A 200 9.75 3.74 7.28
N ASP A 201 10.49 3.79 8.39
CA ASP A 201 11.83 3.21 8.53
C ASP A 201 11.73 1.73 8.92
N VAL A 202 11.09 0.95 8.04
CA VAL A 202 10.94 -0.50 8.18
C VAL A 202 11.86 -1.18 7.18
N ALA A 203 12.73 -2.06 7.70
CA ALA A 203 13.62 -2.84 6.85
C ALA A 203 12.86 -3.94 6.12
N VAL A 204 13.26 -4.18 4.85
CA VAL A 204 12.75 -5.26 4.01
C VAL A 204 13.86 -6.28 3.81
N PHE A 205 13.56 -7.54 4.09
CA PHE A 205 14.51 -8.62 3.85
C PHE A 205 14.36 -9.12 2.42
N ASP A 206 15.28 -8.65 1.55
CA ASP A 206 15.44 -9.12 0.18
C ASP A 206 16.93 -9.42 -0.05
N PRO A 207 17.30 -10.70 -0.30
CA PRO A 207 18.71 -11.09 -0.51
C PRO A 207 19.39 -10.36 -1.67
N ASP A 208 18.64 -10.04 -2.75
CA ASP A 208 19.18 -9.32 -3.91
C ASP A 208 19.55 -7.87 -3.59
N PHE A 209 18.90 -7.28 -2.59
CA PHE A 209 19.20 -5.94 -2.09
C PHE A 209 20.25 -5.97 -0.96
N SER A 210 20.03 -6.83 0.03
CA SER A 210 20.92 -6.95 1.20
C SER A 210 22.33 -7.42 0.83
N GLY A 211 22.46 -8.26 -0.21
CA GLY A 211 23.72 -8.75 -0.76
C GLY A 211 24.31 -7.89 -1.89
N SER A 212 23.64 -6.79 -2.26
CA SER A 212 24.11 -5.94 -3.36
C SER A 212 25.42 -5.22 -3.00
N LYS A 213 26.34 -5.15 -3.99
CA LYS A 213 27.55 -4.33 -3.92
C LYS A 213 27.27 -2.84 -4.14
N ASP A 214 26.12 -2.51 -4.71
CA ASP A 214 25.69 -1.13 -4.88
C ASP A 214 25.21 -0.57 -3.53
N PRO A 215 25.84 0.52 -3.02
CA PRO A 215 25.50 1.08 -1.71
C PRO A 215 24.07 1.60 -1.63
N ALA A 216 23.50 2.14 -2.73
CA ALA A 216 22.14 2.66 -2.75
C ALA A 216 21.13 1.50 -2.61
N ARG A 217 21.32 0.40 -3.35
CA ARG A 217 20.48 -0.80 -3.23
C ARG A 217 20.55 -1.41 -1.84
N HIS A 218 21.77 -1.56 -1.28
CA HIS A 218 21.97 -2.06 0.07
C HIS A 218 21.27 -1.17 1.11
N SER A 219 21.39 0.15 0.97
CA SER A 219 20.75 1.13 1.85
C SER A 219 19.23 1.13 1.71
N ALA A 220 18.70 0.97 0.48
CA ALA A 220 17.27 0.94 0.22
C ALA A 220 16.54 -0.16 1.01
N ALA A 221 17.16 -1.32 1.23
CA ALA A 221 16.57 -2.40 2.02
C ALA A 221 16.29 -2.03 3.49
N ARG A 222 16.84 -0.93 4.00
CA ARG A 222 16.64 -0.47 5.39
C ARG A 222 15.38 0.38 5.56
N THR A 223 14.81 0.90 4.46
CA THR A 223 13.68 1.82 4.47
C THR A 223 12.68 1.41 3.40
N ILE A 224 11.50 0.99 3.84
CA ILE A 224 10.51 0.32 2.97
C ILE A 224 10.16 1.12 1.71
N HIS A 225 9.95 2.44 1.82
CA HIS A 225 9.61 3.27 0.65
C HIS A 225 10.75 3.34 -0.37
N ASN A 226 12.01 3.43 0.06
CA ASN A 226 13.17 3.40 -0.83
C ASN A 226 13.28 2.06 -1.55
N TYR A 227 13.07 0.98 -0.82
CA TYR A 227 13.05 -0.37 -1.40
C TYR A 227 11.99 -0.50 -2.50
N PHE A 228 10.78 -0.02 -2.24
CA PHE A 228 9.68 -0.12 -3.22
C PHE A 228 10.00 0.62 -4.52
N PHE A 229 10.60 1.82 -4.47
CA PHE A 229 11.03 2.51 -5.68
C PHE A 229 12.05 1.72 -6.48
N LEU A 230 13.14 1.30 -5.87
CA LEU A 230 14.22 0.62 -6.58
C LEU A 230 13.77 -0.76 -7.11
N LYS A 231 13.02 -1.51 -6.31
CA LYS A 231 12.48 -2.82 -6.73
C LYS A 231 11.48 -2.69 -7.88
N SER A 232 10.67 -1.64 -7.88
CA SER A 232 9.72 -1.39 -8.96
C SER A 232 10.41 -0.91 -10.25
N LEU A 233 11.49 -0.14 -10.15
CA LEU A 233 12.33 0.16 -11.30
C LEU A 233 12.97 -1.11 -11.91
N ASP A 234 13.31 -2.11 -11.09
CA ASP A 234 13.75 -3.42 -11.60
C ASP A 234 12.60 -4.16 -12.31
N ALA A 235 11.37 -4.04 -11.80
CA ALA A 235 10.21 -4.78 -12.29
C ALA A 235 9.57 -4.20 -13.55
N VAL A 236 9.57 -2.87 -13.72
CA VAL A 236 9.06 -2.24 -14.95
C VAL A 236 10.04 -2.45 -16.12
N ARG A 237 9.50 -2.56 -17.34
CA ARG A 237 10.32 -2.65 -18.56
C ARG A 237 11.02 -1.33 -18.87
N GLU A 238 11.94 -1.34 -19.81
CA GLU A 238 12.53 -0.11 -20.35
C GLU A 238 11.45 0.82 -20.89
N GLY A 239 11.49 2.10 -20.52
CA GLY A 239 10.46 3.09 -20.80
C GLY A 239 9.17 2.96 -19.99
N GLY A 240 9.07 1.94 -19.12
CA GLY A 240 7.94 1.75 -18.22
C GLY A 240 7.88 2.83 -17.14
N ILE A 241 6.70 3.02 -16.57
CA ILE A 241 6.40 4.10 -15.61
C ILE A 241 6.31 3.53 -14.18
N VAL A 242 6.85 4.28 -13.22
CA VAL A 242 6.62 4.09 -11.79
C VAL A 242 5.92 5.35 -11.27
N ALA A 243 4.70 5.22 -10.75
CA ALA A 243 3.88 6.32 -10.25
C ALA A 243 3.45 6.02 -8.81
N PHE A 244 4.18 6.56 -7.83
CA PHE A 244 3.96 6.22 -6.41
C PHE A 244 3.58 7.42 -5.56
N ILE A 245 2.56 7.23 -4.72
CA ILE A 245 2.35 8.06 -3.53
C ILE A 245 3.27 7.52 -2.44
N THR A 246 4.01 8.42 -1.80
CA THR A 246 5.00 8.08 -0.76
C THR A 246 5.04 9.15 0.33
N SER A 247 5.76 8.90 1.43
CA SER A 247 6.00 9.93 2.44
C SER A 247 6.90 11.05 1.91
N GLN A 248 6.69 12.28 2.38
CA GLN A 248 7.55 13.42 2.06
C GLN A 248 9.03 13.17 2.40
N GLY A 249 9.33 12.26 3.32
CA GLY A 249 10.71 11.92 3.69
C GLY A 249 11.55 11.36 2.53
N VAL A 250 10.93 10.82 1.47
CA VAL A 250 11.67 10.39 0.27
C VAL A 250 12.36 11.58 -0.39
N LEU A 251 11.68 12.72 -0.48
CA LEU A 251 12.23 13.96 -1.05
C LEU A 251 13.03 14.76 -0.03
N ASP A 252 12.43 15.04 1.14
CA ASP A 252 12.93 16.03 2.08
C ASP A 252 14.09 15.54 2.95
N ALA A 253 14.26 14.21 3.13
CA ALA A 253 15.35 13.70 3.97
C ALA A 253 16.71 13.74 3.23
N PRO A 254 17.73 14.47 3.75
CA PRO A 254 19.06 14.50 3.15
C PRO A 254 19.69 13.11 3.06
N THR A 255 19.39 12.23 4.00
CA THR A 255 19.88 10.84 4.04
C THR A 255 19.42 10.00 2.85
N ASN A 256 18.35 10.42 2.16
CA ASN A 256 17.82 9.75 0.96
C ASN A 256 18.44 10.29 -0.35
N ALA A 257 19.32 11.28 -0.31
CA ALA A 257 19.99 11.81 -1.51
C ALA A 257 20.66 10.72 -2.37
N PRO A 258 21.41 9.74 -1.81
CA PRO A 258 21.98 8.65 -2.62
C PRO A 258 20.93 7.76 -3.31
N ILE A 259 19.76 7.61 -2.69
CA ILE A 259 18.64 6.85 -3.29
C ILE A 259 18.03 7.64 -4.44
N ARG A 260 17.80 8.95 -4.25
CA ARG A 260 17.31 9.85 -5.32
C ARG A 260 18.28 9.91 -6.50
N GLU A 261 19.59 9.98 -6.22
CA GLU A 261 20.63 9.93 -7.24
C GLU A 261 20.60 8.60 -8.00
N TYR A 262 20.45 7.47 -7.31
CA TYR A 262 20.27 6.16 -7.95
C TYR A 262 19.05 6.16 -8.88
N MET A 263 17.89 6.67 -8.40
CA MET A 263 16.68 6.76 -9.23
C MET A 263 16.96 7.58 -10.49
N MET A 264 17.61 8.74 -10.38
CA MET A 264 17.90 9.61 -11.53
C MET A 264 18.95 9.03 -12.48
N ASN A 265 19.79 8.13 -12.03
CA ASN A 265 20.73 7.41 -12.91
C ASN A 265 20.08 6.26 -13.66
N HIS A 266 18.87 5.82 -13.27
CA HIS A 266 18.16 4.68 -13.86
C HIS A 266 16.77 5.04 -14.41
N ALA A 267 16.34 6.28 -14.23
CA ALA A 267 15.05 6.77 -14.70
C ALA A 267 15.08 8.27 -15.02
N ASN A 268 14.17 8.70 -15.88
CA ASN A 268 13.86 10.12 -16.08
C ASN A 268 12.82 10.55 -15.05
N LEU A 269 12.95 11.76 -14.52
CA LEU A 269 11.91 12.38 -13.70
C LEU A 269 10.79 12.90 -14.60
N VAL A 270 9.60 12.30 -14.50
CA VAL A 270 8.41 12.72 -15.24
C VAL A 270 7.68 13.84 -14.48
N GLY A 271 7.50 13.66 -13.18
CA GLY A 271 6.83 14.67 -12.37
C GLY A 271 6.87 14.36 -10.87
N VAL A 272 6.69 15.41 -10.09
CA VAL A 272 6.54 15.36 -8.64
C VAL A 272 5.44 16.33 -8.23
N ALA A 273 4.58 15.90 -7.31
CA ALA A 273 3.56 16.76 -6.72
C ALA A 273 3.47 16.51 -5.21
N ARG A 274 3.58 17.56 -4.40
CA ARG A 274 3.27 17.48 -2.97
C ARG A 274 1.77 17.45 -2.78
N LEU A 275 1.29 16.44 -2.06
CA LEU A 275 -0.11 16.22 -1.78
C LEU A 275 -0.53 16.95 -0.49
N PRO A 276 -1.81 17.29 -0.31
CA PRO A 276 -2.30 17.90 0.92
C PRO A 276 -2.05 17.00 2.16
N ASN A 277 -1.58 17.59 3.27
CA ASN A 277 -1.27 16.84 4.49
C ASN A 277 -2.49 16.12 5.09
N ASN A 278 -3.70 16.61 4.82
CA ASN A 278 -4.94 16.02 5.31
C ASN A 278 -5.52 14.91 4.40
N LEU A 279 -4.79 14.48 3.38
CA LEU A 279 -5.24 13.48 2.41
C LEU A 279 -5.76 12.19 3.07
N PHE A 280 -5.14 11.77 4.17
CA PHE A 280 -5.49 10.53 4.88
C PHE A 280 -6.33 10.76 6.15
N THR A 281 -6.71 12.01 6.48
CA THR A 281 -7.39 12.33 7.73
C THR A 281 -8.75 11.65 7.86
N ASP A 282 -9.55 11.64 6.79
CA ASP A 282 -10.87 11.00 6.78
C ASP A 282 -10.80 9.47 6.86
N ASN A 283 -9.74 8.88 6.32
CA ASN A 283 -9.59 7.43 6.24
C ASN A 283 -8.78 6.82 7.39
N ALA A 284 -7.83 7.55 7.96
CA ALA A 284 -6.94 7.03 9.00
C ALA A 284 -6.86 7.90 10.26
N GLY A 285 -7.51 9.07 10.27
CA GLY A 285 -7.51 9.99 11.40
C GLY A 285 -6.13 10.59 11.70
N THR A 286 -5.25 10.67 10.70
CA THR A 286 -3.90 11.22 10.83
C THR A 286 -3.56 12.15 9.68
N GLU A 287 -2.73 13.15 9.96
CA GLU A 287 -2.12 14.02 8.95
C GLU A 287 -0.72 13.50 8.64
N VAL A 288 -0.46 13.24 7.36
CA VAL A 288 0.84 12.77 6.89
C VAL A 288 1.21 13.52 5.62
N GLY A 289 2.37 14.18 5.62
CA GLY A 289 2.92 14.76 4.41
C GLY A 289 3.31 13.66 3.42
N SER A 290 2.79 13.79 2.22
CA SER A 290 3.00 12.81 1.15
C SER A 290 3.25 13.47 -0.19
N ASP A 291 3.94 12.76 -1.05
CA ASP A 291 4.30 13.19 -2.40
C ASP A 291 3.89 12.13 -3.42
N LEU A 292 3.43 12.57 -4.59
CA LEU A 292 3.35 11.74 -5.79
C LEU A 292 4.65 11.92 -6.57
N ILE A 293 5.33 10.82 -6.86
CA ILE A 293 6.56 10.80 -7.66
C ILE A 293 6.33 9.91 -8.88
N ILE A 294 6.57 10.45 -10.08
CA ILE A 294 6.42 9.73 -11.35
C ILE A 294 7.78 9.66 -12.05
N LEU A 295 8.23 8.44 -12.31
CA LEU A 295 9.50 8.13 -12.95
C LEU A 295 9.25 7.32 -14.22
N GLN A 296 10.09 7.51 -15.25
CA GLN A 296 10.14 6.63 -16.42
C GLN A 296 11.49 5.91 -16.45
N LYS A 297 11.49 4.58 -16.42
CA LYS A 297 12.72 3.80 -16.50
C LYS A 297 13.53 4.14 -17.73
N ASN A 298 14.81 4.44 -17.52
CA ASN A 298 15.80 4.70 -18.57
C ASN A 298 17.17 4.17 -18.12
N SER A 299 17.43 2.92 -18.42
CA SER A 299 18.70 2.26 -18.06
C SER A 299 19.87 2.71 -18.94
N GLY A 300 19.60 3.44 -20.01
CA GLY A 300 20.61 3.97 -20.93
C GLY A 300 21.17 5.33 -20.53
N LYS A 301 20.78 5.90 -19.36
CA LYS A 301 21.35 7.17 -18.89
C LYS A 301 22.84 7.03 -18.63
N ASN A 302 23.61 8.02 -19.10
CA ASN A 302 25.06 8.09 -18.99
C ASN A 302 25.57 8.89 -17.79
N GLY A 303 24.70 9.13 -16.78
CA GLY A 303 25.02 9.88 -15.56
C GLY A 303 24.81 11.39 -15.68
N GLU A 304 24.42 11.91 -16.82
CA GLU A 304 24.03 13.32 -16.96
C GLU A 304 22.61 13.52 -16.45
N LEU A 305 22.46 14.41 -15.45
CA LEU A 305 21.18 14.78 -14.88
C LEU A 305 20.67 16.09 -15.48
N TYR A 306 19.42 16.14 -15.86
CA TYR A 306 18.72 17.39 -16.22
C TYR A 306 18.58 18.32 -15.02
N TYR A 307 18.26 19.58 -15.26
CA TYR A 307 18.16 20.56 -14.17
C TYR A 307 17.14 20.18 -13.08
N ASN A 308 15.95 19.75 -13.48
CA ASN A 308 14.90 19.27 -12.56
C ASN A 308 15.31 17.99 -11.78
N GLU A 309 16.10 17.13 -12.40
CA GLU A 309 16.62 15.92 -11.76
C GLU A 309 17.70 16.24 -10.72
N LYS A 310 18.53 17.26 -10.97
CA LYS A 310 19.48 17.79 -9.98
C LYS A 310 18.74 18.37 -8.78
N LEU A 311 17.65 19.11 -9.02
CA LEU A 311 16.79 19.60 -7.93
C LEU A 311 16.18 18.45 -7.13
N PHE A 312 15.66 17.42 -7.81
CA PHE A 312 15.10 16.23 -7.16
C PHE A 312 16.09 15.51 -6.24
N VAL A 313 17.38 15.50 -6.55
CA VAL A 313 18.41 14.88 -5.72
C VAL A 313 18.78 15.73 -4.51
N GLN A 314 18.78 17.06 -4.67
CA GLN A 314 19.22 18.01 -3.64
C GLN A 314 18.16 18.25 -2.56
N THR A 315 18.61 18.72 -1.41
CA THR A 315 17.74 19.26 -0.36
C THR A 315 18.37 20.55 0.19
N GLU A 316 17.51 21.49 0.58
CA GLU A 316 17.91 22.73 1.22
C GLU A 316 17.43 22.75 2.67
N GLN A 317 18.16 23.46 3.53
CA GLN A 317 17.73 23.70 4.90
C GLN A 317 16.87 24.96 4.95
N THR A 318 15.69 24.83 5.56
CA THR A 318 14.86 25.98 5.85
C THR A 318 15.45 26.83 6.99
N PRO A 319 15.04 28.11 7.14
CA PRO A 319 15.48 28.95 8.25
C PRO A 319 15.17 28.38 9.65
N ILE A 320 14.22 27.45 9.75
CA ILE A 320 13.84 26.79 11.01
C ILE A 320 14.54 25.44 11.22
N GLY A 321 15.52 25.10 10.37
CA GLY A 321 16.35 23.91 10.50
C GLY A 321 15.75 22.61 9.99
N THR A 322 14.62 22.65 9.27
CA THR A 322 14.07 21.48 8.55
C THR A 322 14.68 21.40 7.15
N SER A 323 14.79 20.19 6.61
CA SER A 323 15.21 19.98 5.22
C SER A 323 14.00 19.86 4.30
N VAL A 324 14.08 20.44 3.11
CA VAL A 324 13.07 20.35 2.05
C VAL A 324 13.76 20.12 0.70
N ASN A 325 13.04 19.44 -0.21
CA ASN A 325 13.48 19.27 -1.60
C ASN A 325 12.91 20.37 -2.49
#